data_da3925527a93b1f7889193d17e468ee3
#
_entry.id   da3925527a93b1f7889193d17e468ee3
#
_cell.length_a   1.000
_cell.length_b   1.000
_cell.length_c   1.000
_cell.angle_alpha   90.00
_cell.angle_beta   90.00
_cell.angle_gamma   90.00
#
_symmetry.space_group_name_H-M   'P 1'
#
loop_
_entity.id
_entity.type
_entity.pdbx_description
1 polymer ?
#
loop_
_entity_poly.entity_id
_entity_poly.type
_entity_poly.pdbx_seq_one_letter_code
_entity_poly.pdbx_strand_id
1 'polypeptide(L)'
;MKKLSSVLALFLFIPFFTFASPVGDRTVPMEVTQLSDSLKRVYAPDKRVALFDVDYSFAGKNVMLRGVTTSAEAKAALLQGLAKANYKVMDCLQLLPDEEGLESKTYGIVNVSVANLRVDPDFSSEMMTQGLMGMPIRVLQRNGWYRIQTPDNYIAWVHSVGIHPVTKAELTAWNNAEKIVVTSHYGFVYSRPDQNSQTVSDVVAGNRLKWEGTKGAYYKVTYPDGRRGYISKSISMPEKKWRAGLKQDAAGIIRTAHTLMGVPYLWAGTSSKGVDCSGFMRTILFMHDIIIPRDASQQAYVGEHIDIAPDFGNLQPGDLIFFGRKATPDRKERVVHVGMYIGNKRFIHSQGDVHVSSFEPADELFDEYNLGRLLFATRVLPYINKEAPLNTTATNPYYKW
;
A
#
# COMPACT_ATOMS: atom_id res chain seq x y z
N MET A 1 -48.00 17.41 59.78
CA MET A 1 -46.60 17.37 60.29
C MET A 1 -45.79 16.47 59.37
N LYS A 2 -45.11 17.05 58.37
CA LYS A 2 -44.18 16.30 57.47
C LYS A 2 -42.76 16.72 57.82
N LYS A 3 -41.96 15.75 58.24
CA LYS A 3 -40.54 15.94 58.56
C LYS A 3 -39.77 16.13 57.25
N LEU A 4 -39.08 17.25 57.12
CA LEU A 4 -38.06 17.50 56.10
C LEU A 4 -36.76 16.86 56.58
N SER A 5 -36.23 15.87 55.82
CA SER A 5 -34.92 15.33 56.02
C SER A 5 -33.93 16.07 55.13
N SER A 6 -33.03 16.84 55.73
CA SER A 6 -31.95 17.54 55.05
C SER A 6 -30.85 16.54 54.67
N VAL A 7 -30.61 16.33 53.38
CA VAL A 7 -29.45 15.60 52.88
C VAL A 7 -28.30 16.59 52.68
N LEU A 8 -27.27 16.46 53.50
CA LEU A 8 -26.04 17.24 53.44
C LEU A 8 -25.17 16.64 52.34
N ALA A 9 -25.11 17.30 51.17
CA ALA A 9 -24.19 16.89 50.11
C ALA A 9 -22.78 17.39 50.40
N LEU A 10 -21.90 16.46 50.71
CA LEU A 10 -20.48 16.69 50.91
C LEU A 10 -19.80 16.85 49.56
N PHE A 11 -19.53 18.09 49.12
CA PHE A 11 -18.74 18.38 47.92
C PHE A 11 -17.26 18.08 48.23
N LEU A 12 -16.77 16.95 47.77
CA LEU A 12 -15.33 16.67 47.68
C LEU A 12 -14.69 17.59 46.64
N PHE A 13 -13.98 18.60 47.10
CA PHE A 13 -13.13 19.43 46.27
C PHE A 13 -11.90 18.58 45.86
N ILE A 14 -11.94 18.04 44.62
CA ILE A 14 -10.77 17.48 43.98
C ILE A 14 -10.00 18.66 43.38
N PRO A 15 -8.78 18.97 43.83
CA PRO A 15 -8.00 20.03 43.22
C PRO A 15 -7.65 19.58 41.79
N PHE A 16 -8.24 20.26 40.80
CA PHE A 16 -7.77 20.19 39.40
C PHE A 16 -6.35 20.80 39.38
N PHE A 17 -5.33 19.95 39.45
CA PHE A 17 -4.00 20.35 39.04
C PHE A 17 -4.03 20.59 37.54
N THR A 18 -4.23 21.85 37.13
CA THR A 18 -3.91 22.30 35.80
C THR A 18 -2.39 22.20 35.64
N PHE A 19 -1.94 21.12 35.03
CA PHE A 19 -0.59 21.11 34.47
C PHE A 19 -0.60 22.14 33.34
N ALA A 20 -0.21 23.38 33.65
CA ALA A 20 0.25 24.32 32.65
C ALA A 20 1.40 23.59 31.92
N SER A 21 1.19 23.20 30.67
CA SER A 21 2.27 22.68 29.83
C SER A 21 3.36 23.76 29.81
N PRO A 22 4.56 23.54 30.32
CA PRO A 22 5.63 24.46 30.12
C PRO A 22 5.80 24.60 28.60
N VAL A 23 5.77 25.82 28.08
CA VAL A 23 6.21 26.13 26.72
C VAL A 23 7.72 25.85 26.75
N GLY A 24 8.08 24.57 26.65
CA GLY A 24 9.45 24.13 26.54
C GLY A 24 10.03 24.68 25.23
N ASP A 25 11.29 25.04 25.29
CA ASP A 25 12.06 25.45 24.13
C ASP A 25 11.87 24.41 23.01
N ARG A 26 11.28 24.81 21.89
CA ARG A 26 11.00 23.91 20.75
C ARG A 26 12.25 23.59 19.92
N THR A 27 13.40 24.11 20.31
CA THR A 27 14.66 23.90 19.62
C THR A 27 15.23 22.54 20.03
N VAL A 28 15.19 21.57 19.10
CA VAL A 28 15.83 20.25 19.32
C VAL A 28 17.36 20.45 19.31
N PRO A 29 18.09 19.99 20.34
CA PRO A 29 19.55 20.08 20.36
C PRO A 29 20.19 19.41 19.14
N MET A 30 21.28 19.98 18.63
CA MET A 30 21.94 19.52 17.42
C MET A 30 22.36 18.05 17.51
N GLU A 31 22.90 17.62 18.63
CA GLU A 31 23.29 16.21 18.87
C GLU A 31 22.09 15.25 18.79
N VAL A 32 20.90 15.66 19.25
CA VAL A 32 19.69 14.87 19.17
C VAL A 32 19.15 14.81 17.74
N THR A 33 19.20 15.93 17.02
CA THR A 33 18.84 15.99 15.60
C THR A 33 19.74 15.07 14.78
N GLN A 34 21.06 15.12 14.98
CA GLN A 34 22.03 14.26 14.28
C GLN A 34 21.81 12.78 14.58
N LEU A 35 21.55 12.43 15.85
CA LEU A 35 21.19 11.05 16.25
C LEU A 35 19.91 10.61 15.55
N SER A 36 18.85 11.41 15.62
CA SER A 36 17.56 11.12 15.00
C SER A 36 17.68 10.90 13.50
N ASP A 37 18.37 11.80 12.79
CA ASP A 37 18.59 11.71 11.34
C ASP A 37 19.42 10.50 10.95
N SER A 38 20.41 10.14 11.78
CA SER A 38 21.21 8.91 11.57
C SER A 38 20.34 7.67 11.67
N LEU A 39 19.53 7.57 12.73
CA LEU A 39 18.62 6.44 12.93
C LEU A 39 17.56 6.36 11.83
N LYS A 40 17.00 7.51 11.43
CA LYS A 40 16.03 7.57 10.34
C LYS A 40 16.62 7.05 9.01
N ARG A 41 17.86 7.43 8.69
CA ARG A 41 18.55 6.94 7.48
C ARG A 41 18.76 5.42 7.49
N VAL A 42 18.96 4.82 8.65
CA VAL A 42 19.23 3.38 8.77
C VAL A 42 17.94 2.58 8.82
N TYR A 43 16.97 2.98 9.65
CA TYR A 43 15.81 2.17 10.00
C TYR A 43 14.50 2.57 9.28
N ALA A 44 14.41 3.80 8.79
CA ALA A 44 13.24 4.32 8.08
C ALA A 44 13.64 5.29 6.95
N PRO A 45 14.49 4.86 6.01
CA PRO A 45 14.97 5.71 4.91
C PRO A 45 13.83 6.14 3.98
N ASP A 46 12.77 5.36 3.90
CA ASP A 46 11.54 5.64 3.15
C ASP A 46 10.33 5.56 4.09
N LYS A 47 9.77 6.74 4.41
CA LYS A 47 8.59 6.86 5.30
C LYS A 47 7.33 6.16 4.77
N ARG A 48 7.32 5.77 3.50
CA ARG A 48 6.19 5.05 2.88
C ARG A 48 6.16 3.58 3.30
N VAL A 49 7.28 3.01 3.78
CA VAL A 49 7.41 1.59 4.12
C VAL A 49 7.87 1.32 5.54
N ALA A 50 8.44 2.33 6.22
CA ALA A 50 8.86 2.27 7.61
C ALA A 50 8.66 3.62 8.29
N LEU A 51 8.26 3.59 9.56
CA LEU A 51 7.98 4.81 10.33
C LEU A 51 9.04 5.02 11.41
N PHE A 52 9.53 6.25 11.50
CA PHE A 52 10.31 6.79 12.60
C PHE A 52 9.95 8.26 12.75
N ASP A 53 8.74 8.51 13.29
CA ASP A 53 8.18 9.84 13.50
C ASP A 53 8.25 10.13 14.98
N VAL A 54 9.24 10.93 15.39
CA VAL A 54 9.54 11.24 16.79
C VAL A 54 9.48 12.73 17.03
N ASP A 55 8.63 13.12 17.97
CA ASP A 55 8.54 14.47 18.49
C ASP A 55 9.26 14.54 19.84
N TYR A 56 9.98 15.64 20.04
CA TYR A 56 10.78 15.89 21.24
C TYR A 56 10.27 17.11 22.00
N SER A 57 10.14 16.97 23.32
CA SER A 57 9.88 18.10 24.24
C SER A 57 10.95 18.14 25.32
N PHE A 58 11.69 19.23 25.42
CA PHE A 58 12.82 19.39 26.35
C PHE A 58 12.48 20.27 27.56
N ALA A 59 13.01 19.90 28.73
CA ALA A 59 13.08 20.71 29.92
C ALA A 59 14.48 20.51 30.54
N GLY A 60 15.48 21.31 30.09
CA GLY A 60 16.89 21.10 30.36
C GLY A 60 17.38 19.74 29.84
N LYS A 61 17.88 18.88 30.74
CA LYS A 61 18.29 17.49 30.36
C LYS A 61 17.16 16.46 30.49
N ASN A 62 15.92 16.88 30.78
CA ASN A 62 14.76 15.99 30.67
C ASN A 62 14.19 16.08 29.25
N VAL A 63 13.92 14.96 28.62
CA VAL A 63 13.30 14.88 27.30
C VAL A 63 12.12 13.93 27.33
N MET A 64 10.97 14.37 26.79
CA MET A 64 9.83 13.53 26.53
C MET A 64 9.82 13.18 25.03
N LEU A 65 9.74 11.88 24.73
CA LEU A 65 9.57 11.37 23.38
C LEU A 65 8.10 11.07 23.13
N ARG A 66 7.57 11.50 22.00
CA ARG A 66 6.24 11.15 21.49
C ARG A 66 6.32 10.74 20.05
N GLY A 67 5.26 10.12 19.55
CA GLY A 67 5.16 9.71 18.15
C GLY A 67 5.16 8.21 17.98
N VAL A 68 5.59 7.73 16.81
CA VAL A 68 5.50 6.32 16.46
C VAL A 68 6.75 5.83 15.71
N THR A 69 7.07 4.55 15.89
CA THR A 69 8.06 3.85 15.05
C THR A 69 7.63 2.41 14.77
N THR A 70 8.01 1.89 13.60
CA THR A 70 7.82 0.47 13.25
C THR A 70 9.05 -0.39 13.57
N SER A 71 10.17 0.22 14.05
CA SER A 71 11.41 -0.49 14.39
C SER A 71 11.69 -0.44 15.89
N ALA A 72 11.70 -1.62 16.51
CA ALA A 72 12.12 -1.78 17.90
C ALA A 72 13.61 -1.42 18.10
N GLU A 73 14.44 -1.75 17.10
CA GLU A 73 15.88 -1.48 17.10
C GLU A 73 16.14 0.04 17.04
N ALA A 74 15.40 0.77 16.19
CA ALA A 74 15.50 2.23 16.11
C ALA A 74 15.11 2.89 17.45
N LYS A 75 14.02 2.43 18.07
CA LYS A 75 13.59 2.90 19.40
C LYS A 75 14.65 2.65 20.46
N ALA A 76 15.18 1.43 20.55
CA ALA A 76 16.21 1.07 21.50
C ALA A 76 17.49 1.90 21.28
N ALA A 77 17.93 2.08 20.04
CA ALA A 77 19.11 2.88 19.72
C ALA A 77 18.94 4.36 20.04
N LEU A 78 17.72 4.91 19.85
CA LEU A 78 17.40 6.28 20.26
C LEU A 78 17.51 6.48 21.76
N LEU A 79 16.86 5.59 22.53
CA LEU A 79 16.89 5.64 24.01
C LEU A 79 18.32 5.53 24.54
N GLN A 80 19.13 4.61 23.98
CA GLN A 80 20.53 4.44 24.35
C GLN A 80 21.37 5.69 24.00
N GLY A 81 21.17 6.26 22.81
CA GLY A 81 21.90 7.46 22.39
C GLY A 81 21.59 8.67 23.27
N LEU A 82 20.32 8.88 23.61
CA LEU A 82 19.92 9.95 24.53
C LEU A 82 20.48 9.75 25.95
N ALA A 83 20.47 8.52 26.45
CA ALA A 83 21.07 8.21 27.76
C ALA A 83 22.59 8.48 27.78
N LYS A 84 23.32 8.13 26.72
CA LYS A 84 24.76 8.43 26.56
C LYS A 84 25.04 9.93 26.53
N ALA A 85 24.10 10.73 26.01
CA ALA A 85 24.18 12.21 26.02
C ALA A 85 23.67 12.84 27.33
N ASN A 86 23.47 12.03 28.38
CA ASN A 86 23.00 12.42 29.72
C ASN A 86 21.58 13.04 29.74
N TYR A 87 20.69 12.66 28.81
CA TYR A 87 19.27 13.00 28.88
C TYR A 87 18.52 12.02 29.78
N LYS A 88 17.61 12.55 30.59
CA LYS A 88 16.60 11.76 31.31
C LYS A 88 15.36 11.65 30.40
N VAL A 89 15.06 10.44 29.95
CA VAL A 89 14.03 10.21 28.93
C VAL A 89 12.71 9.78 29.58
N MET A 90 11.62 10.49 29.24
CA MET A 90 10.25 10.02 29.39
C MET A 90 9.82 9.43 28.04
N ASP A 91 9.80 8.10 27.96
CA ASP A 91 9.49 7.37 26.73
C ASP A 91 7.98 7.19 26.55
N CYS A 92 7.38 8.02 25.68
CA CYS A 92 6.02 7.88 25.18
C CYS A 92 6.00 7.60 23.66
N LEU A 93 7.15 7.14 23.10
CA LEU A 93 7.24 6.72 21.70
C LEU A 93 6.58 5.35 21.52
N GLN A 94 5.51 5.31 20.75
CA GLN A 94 4.76 4.08 20.51
C GLN A 94 5.48 3.20 19.49
N LEU A 95 5.69 1.93 19.83
CA LEU A 95 6.13 0.91 18.88
C LEU A 95 4.90 0.32 18.16
N LEU A 96 4.96 0.27 16.86
CA LEU A 96 3.89 -0.30 16.02
C LEU A 96 4.27 -1.71 15.53
N PRO A 97 3.27 -2.64 15.44
CA PRO A 97 1.84 -2.49 15.72
C PRO A 97 1.52 -2.21 17.19
N ASP A 98 0.48 -1.42 17.43
CA ASP A 98 -0.11 -1.20 18.75
C ASP A 98 -0.98 -2.41 19.15
N GLU A 99 -0.36 -3.43 19.73
CA GLU A 99 -1.04 -4.70 20.04
C GLU A 99 -2.18 -4.53 21.04
N GLU A 100 -2.00 -3.65 22.05
CA GLU A 100 -3.00 -3.38 23.08
C GLU A 100 -4.18 -2.59 22.51
N GLY A 101 -3.92 -1.47 21.81
CA GLY A 101 -4.97 -0.63 21.21
C GLY A 101 -5.72 -1.31 20.07
N LEU A 102 -5.15 -2.36 19.50
CA LEU A 102 -5.76 -3.20 18.45
C LEU A 102 -6.40 -4.49 19.00
N GLU A 103 -6.41 -4.72 20.30
CA GLU A 103 -6.97 -5.94 20.92
C GLU A 103 -6.44 -7.22 20.24
N SER A 104 -5.12 -7.26 19.98
CA SER A 104 -4.39 -8.34 19.27
C SER A 104 -4.81 -8.55 17.80
N LYS A 105 -5.66 -7.70 17.21
CA LYS A 105 -6.03 -7.73 15.80
C LYS A 105 -5.06 -6.90 14.95
N THR A 106 -3.79 -7.28 14.99
CA THR A 106 -2.70 -6.62 14.26
C THR A 106 -2.62 -7.01 12.78
N TYR A 107 -3.63 -7.69 12.28
CA TYR A 107 -3.80 -8.07 10.89
C TYR A 107 -5.18 -7.65 10.40
N GLY A 108 -5.36 -7.65 9.09
CA GLY A 108 -6.64 -7.36 8.47
C GLY A 108 -6.74 -7.94 7.07
N ILE A 109 -7.95 -7.91 6.54
CA ILE A 109 -8.24 -8.31 5.17
C ILE A 109 -9.07 -7.19 4.53
N VAL A 110 -8.70 -6.76 3.34
CA VAL A 110 -9.48 -5.74 2.61
C VAL A 110 -10.88 -6.27 2.32
N ASN A 111 -11.90 -5.48 2.65
CA ASN A 111 -13.30 -5.94 2.72
C ASN A 111 -14.25 -5.31 1.68
N VAL A 112 -13.76 -4.36 0.90
CA VAL A 112 -14.47 -3.72 -0.23
C VAL A 112 -13.73 -3.98 -1.52
N SER A 113 -14.40 -3.86 -2.67
CA SER A 113 -13.78 -4.14 -3.98
C SER A 113 -12.46 -3.41 -4.17
N VAL A 114 -12.44 -2.12 -3.80
CA VAL A 114 -11.26 -1.25 -3.81
C VAL A 114 -11.31 -0.34 -2.57
N ALA A 115 -10.37 -0.50 -1.67
CA ALA A 115 -10.22 0.34 -0.48
C ALA A 115 -9.22 1.47 -0.78
N ASN A 116 -9.65 2.72 -0.65
CA ASN A 116 -8.77 3.88 -0.80
C ASN A 116 -7.93 4.09 0.46
N LEU A 117 -6.61 4.15 0.28
CA LEU A 117 -5.63 4.38 1.32
C LEU A 117 -5.08 5.81 1.19
N ARG A 118 -5.00 6.53 2.31
CA ARG A 118 -4.73 7.97 2.36
C ARG A 118 -3.55 8.32 3.25
N VAL A 119 -3.02 9.54 3.06
CA VAL A 119 -1.92 10.09 3.88
C VAL A 119 -2.34 10.19 5.34
N ASP A 120 -3.54 10.77 5.59
CA ASP A 120 -4.08 11.01 6.91
C ASP A 120 -5.45 10.34 7.08
N PRO A 121 -5.92 10.11 8.32
CA PRO A 121 -7.20 9.50 8.61
C PRO A 121 -8.37 10.46 8.38
N ASP A 122 -8.49 10.98 7.17
CA ASP A 122 -9.50 11.95 6.74
C ASP A 122 -9.93 11.70 5.29
N PHE A 123 -11.23 11.90 4.98
CA PHE A 123 -11.76 11.72 3.64
C PHE A 123 -11.26 12.75 2.63
N SER A 124 -10.86 13.93 3.07
CA SER A 124 -10.30 15.00 2.24
C SER A 124 -8.79 14.85 2.01
N SER A 125 -8.11 13.97 2.77
CA SER A 125 -6.67 13.73 2.63
C SER A 125 -6.33 13.08 1.30
N GLU A 126 -5.14 13.34 0.80
CA GLU A 126 -4.61 12.79 -0.44
C GLU A 126 -4.63 11.26 -0.44
N MET A 127 -5.09 10.66 -1.54
CA MET A 127 -5.00 9.23 -1.76
C MET A 127 -3.56 8.84 -2.11
N MET A 128 -3.05 7.74 -1.55
CA MET A 128 -1.69 7.25 -1.77
C MET A 128 -1.65 5.95 -2.57
N THR A 129 -2.62 5.06 -2.33
CA THR A 129 -2.73 3.77 -3.00
C THR A 129 -4.10 3.17 -2.77
N GLN A 130 -4.34 1.97 -3.32
CA GLN A 130 -5.58 1.22 -3.10
C GLN A 130 -5.27 -0.23 -2.70
N GLY A 131 -6.13 -0.81 -1.84
CA GLY A 131 -6.15 -2.23 -1.51
C GLY A 131 -7.30 -2.94 -2.22
N LEU A 132 -7.08 -4.16 -2.69
CA LEU A 132 -8.08 -4.98 -3.37
C LEU A 132 -8.74 -5.97 -2.40
N MET A 133 -10.05 -6.23 -2.55
CA MET A 133 -10.81 -7.17 -1.72
C MET A 133 -10.09 -8.51 -1.57
N GLY A 134 -10.01 -8.99 -0.33
CA GLY A 134 -9.33 -10.23 0.02
C GLY A 134 -7.82 -10.14 0.20
N MET A 135 -7.23 -8.95 -0.01
CA MET A 135 -5.81 -8.70 0.24
C MET A 135 -5.52 -8.75 1.74
N PRO A 136 -4.57 -9.60 2.19
CA PRO A 136 -4.09 -9.58 3.57
C PRO A 136 -3.23 -8.34 3.82
N ILE A 137 -3.34 -7.77 5.01
CA ILE A 137 -2.60 -6.56 5.43
C ILE A 137 -2.16 -6.68 6.89
N ARG A 138 -1.15 -5.90 7.29
CA ARG A 138 -0.88 -5.62 8.70
C ARG A 138 -1.64 -4.39 9.14
N VAL A 139 -2.22 -4.44 10.34
CA VAL A 139 -2.82 -3.28 10.99
C VAL A 139 -1.82 -2.78 12.02
N LEU A 140 -1.43 -1.52 11.91
CA LEU A 140 -0.38 -0.92 12.75
C LEU A 140 -0.97 -0.17 13.95
N GLN A 141 -2.02 0.62 13.73
CA GLN A 141 -2.70 1.37 14.78
C GLN A 141 -4.13 1.75 14.37
N ARG A 142 -4.93 2.20 15.36
CA ARG A 142 -6.30 2.70 15.13
C ARG A 142 -6.43 4.11 15.70
N ASN A 143 -7.00 5.00 14.91
CA ASN A 143 -7.41 6.36 15.32
C ASN A 143 -8.64 6.77 14.52
N GLY A 144 -9.83 6.21 14.85
CA GLY A 144 -11.04 6.33 14.01
C GLY A 144 -10.93 5.57 12.68
N TRP A 145 -9.78 5.67 12.04
CA TRP A 145 -9.33 4.91 10.88
C TRP A 145 -8.28 3.88 11.31
N TYR A 146 -7.86 3.01 10.38
CA TYR A 146 -6.75 2.09 10.57
C TYR A 146 -5.53 2.53 9.77
N ARG A 147 -4.37 2.64 10.41
CA ARG A 147 -3.08 2.71 9.73
C ARG A 147 -2.65 1.30 9.42
N ILE A 148 -2.42 1.01 8.15
CA ILE A 148 -2.12 -0.35 7.68
C ILE A 148 -0.84 -0.38 6.86
N GLN A 149 -0.31 -1.59 6.68
CA GLN A 149 0.77 -1.87 5.75
C GLN A 149 0.34 -2.96 4.77
N THR A 150 0.48 -2.69 3.48
CA THR A 150 0.10 -3.58 2.37
C THR A 150 1.22 -4.59 2.04
N PRO A 151 0.96 -5.64 1.22
CA PRO A 151 1.95 -6.66 0.86
C PRO A 151 3.21 -6.15 0.14
N ASP A 152 3.17 -4.98 -0.45
CA ASP A 152 4.31 -4.25 -1.02
C ASP A 152 4.97 -3.31 0.02
N ASN A 153 4.67 -3.52 1.31
CA ASN A 153 5.14 -2.78 2.48
C ASN A 153 4.68 -1.33 2.59
N TYR A 154 3.74 -0.86 1.75
CA TYR A 154 3.30 0.52 1.75
C TYR A 154 2.40 0.84 2.94
N ILE A 155 2.68 1.92 3.67
CA ILE A 155 1.97 2.33 4.89
C ILE A 155 1.05 3.51 4.57
N ALA A 156 -0.24 3.38 4.91
CA ALA A 156 -1.23 4.44 4.73
C ALA A 156 -2.45 4.21 5.63
N TRP A 157 -3.36 5.18 5.65
CA TRP A 157 -4.60 5.13 6.43
C TRP A 157 -5.77 4.66 5.57
N VAL A 158 -6.61 3.79 6.13
CA VAL A 158 -7.84 3.30 5.52
C VAL A 158 -9.01 3.48 6.45
N HIS A 159 -10.16 3.89 5.91
CA HIS A 159 -11.41 3.96 6.67
C HIS A 159 -11.84 2.57 7.15
N SER A 160 -12.44 2.50 8.34
CA SER A 160 -12.81 1.24 9.00
C SER A 160 -13.66 0.29 8.17
N VAL A 161 -14.51 0.81 7.27
CA VAL A 161 -15.31 -0.02 6.33
C VAL A 161 -14.45 -0.74 5.29
N GLY A 162 -13.25 -0.20 4.99
CA GLY A 162 -12.36 -0.71 3.95
C GLY A 162 -11.70 -2.04 4.29
N ILE A 163 -11.62 -2.40 5.57
CA ILE A 163 -10.95 -3.61 6.04
C ILE A 163 -11.77 -4.36 7.10
N HIS A 164 -11.49 -5.65 7.25
CA HIS A 164 -11.94 -6.46 8.38
C HIS A 164 -10.71 -6.81 9.23
N PRO A 165 -10.56 -6.23 10.45
CA PRO A 165 -9.46 -6.54 11.35
C PRO A 165 -9.58 -7.97 11.89
N VAL A 166 -8.47 -8.69 11.88
CA VAL A 166 -8.41 -10.09 12.29
C VAL A 166 -7.18 -10.38 13.16
N THR A 167 -7.25 -11.44 13.93
CA THR A 167 -6.10 -12.04 14.61
C THR A 167 -5.20 -12.78 13.62
N LYS A 168 -3.99 -13.14 14.04
CA LYS A 168 -3.08 -13.98 13.23
C LYS A 168 -3.72 -15.32 12.85
N ALA A 169 -4.44 -15.95 13.77
CA ALA A 169 -5.10 -17.24 13.53
C ALA A 169 -6.20 -17.13 12.45
N GLU A 170 -7.03 -16.09 12.50
CA GLU A 170 -8.07 -15.82 11.51
C GLU A 170 -7.47 -15.49 10.13
N LEU A 171 -6.37 -14.71 10.09
CA LEU A 171 -5.65 -14.47 8.84
C LEU A 171 -5.09 -15.76 8.25
N THR A 172 -4.48 -16.62 9.09
CA THR A 172 -3.97 -17.92 8.67
C THR A 172 -5.09 -18.78 8.07
N ALA A 173 -6.26 -18.83 8.73
CA ALA A 173 -7.43 -19.53 8.22
C ALA A 173 -7.93 -18.96 6.89
N TRP A 174 -7.92 -17.62 6.75
CA TRP A 174 -8.24 -16.95 5.49
C TRP A 174 -7.25 -17.31 4.39
N ASN A 175 -5.95 -17.20 4.63
CA ASN A 175 -4.92 -17.46 3.61
C ASN A 175 -4.94 -18.91 3.13
N ASN A 176 -5.21 -19.87 4.02
CA ASN A 176 -5.28 -21.29 3.70
C ASN A 176 -6.60 -21.72 3.03
N ALA A 177 -7.64 -20.90 3.11
CA ALA A 177 -8.92 -21.21 2.48
C ALA A 177 -8.81 -21.19 0.95
N GLU A 178 -9.57 -22.05 0.27
CA GLU A 178 -9.73 -21.97 -1.19
C GLU A 178 -10.45 -20.68 -1.58
N LYS A 179 -10.00 -20.04 -2.66
CA LYS A 179 -10.52 -18.75 -3.11
C LYS A 179 -10.93 -18.75 -4.56
N ILE A 180 -11.84 -17.86 -4.87
CA ILE A 180 -12.19 -17.42 -6.20
C ILE A 180 -11.47 -16.09 -6.44
N VAL A 181 -10.79 -15.97 -7.58
CA VAL A 181 -10.19 -14.73 -8.08
C VAL A 181 -11.09 -14.15 -9.17
N VAL A 182 -11.34 -12.86 -9.09
CA VAL A 182 -12.03 -12.10 -10.15
C VAL A 182 -11.04 -11.81 -11.27
N THR A 183 -11.40 -12.15 -12.49
CA THR A 183 -10.57 -11.98 -13.69
C THR A 183 -11.09 -10.92 -14.66
N SER A 184 -12.34 -10.49 -14.51
CA SER A 184 -12.93 -9.39 -15.27
C SER A 184 -12.58 -8.04 -14.65
N HIS A 185 -12.44 -7.01 -15.46
CA HIS A 185 -12.16 -5.64 -14.99
C HIS A 185 -13.21 -5.14 -14.01
N TYR A 186 -14.48 -5.52 -14.20
CA TYR A 186 -15.60 -5.12 -13.37
C TYR A 186 -16.71 -6.17 -13.37
N GLY A 187 -17.42 -6.30 -12.25
CA GLY A 187 -18.55 -7.17 -12.11
C GLY A 187 -19.24 -7.07 -10.76
N PHE A 188 -20.11 -8.03 -10.46
CA PHE A 188 -20.91 -8.02 -9.24
C PHE A 188 -20.98 -9.40 -8.57
N VAL A 189 -21.16 -9.37 -7.26
CA VAL A 189 -21.59 -10.51 -6.45
C VAL A 189 -23.07 -10.31 -6.11
N TYR A 190 -23.87 -11.38 -6.25
CA TYR A 190 -25.30 -11.37 -6.09
C TYR A 190 -25.75 -12.16 -4.85
N SER A 191 -26.92 -11.83 -4.30
CA SER A 191 -27.51 -12.51 -3.13
C SER A 191 -27.98 -13.93 -3.46
N ARG A 192 -28.32 -14.21 -4.71
CA ARG A 192 -28.71 -15.52 -5.26
C ARG A 192 -27.91 -15.80 -6.54
N PRO A 193 -27.84 -17.07 -7.02
CA PRO A 193 -27.15 -17.43 -8.26
C PRO A 193 -27.95 -16.99 -9.50
N ASP A 194 -28.27 -15.70 -9.57
CA ASP A 194 -29.07 -15.03 -10.58
C ASP A 194 -28.65 -13.56 -10.64
N GLN A 195 -28.29 -13.07 -11.82
CA GLN A 195 -27.89 -11.68 -12.07
C GLN A 195 -29.00 -10.65 -11.84
N ASN A 196 -30.26 -11.09 -11.84
CA ASN A 196 -31.40 -10.23 -11.54
C ASN A 196 -31.72 -10.15 -10.03
N SER A 197 -30.98 -10.88 -9.18
CA SER A 197 -31.13 -10.78 -7.73
C SER A 197 -30.38 -9.58 -7.18
N GLN A 198 -30.62 -9.25 -5.92
CA GLN A 198 -29.95 -8.13 -5.23
C GLN A 198 -28.45 -8.25 -5.32
N THR A 199 -27.77 -7.18 -5.73
CA THR A 199 -26.31 -7.04 -5.66
C THR A 199 -25.85 -6.95 -4.20
N VAL A 200 -24.84 -7.73 -3.83
CA VAL A 200 -24.15 -7.67 -2.53
C VAL A 200 -23.03 -6.64 -2.56
N SER A 201 -22.19 -6.70 -3.59
CA SER A 201 -21.15 -5.69 -3.89
C SER A 201 -20.75 -5.74 -5.35
N ASP A 202 -20.03 -4.70 -5.78
CA ASP A 202 -19.20 -4.77 -6.97
C ASP A 202 -17.90 -5.55 -6.71
N VAL A 203 -17.20 -5.91 -7.77
CA VAL A 203 -15.87 -6.52 -7.75
C VAL A 203 -15.05 -6.06 -8.95
N VAL A 204 -13.72 -6.12 -8.81
CA VAL A 204 -12.75 -5.79 -9.85
C VAL A 204 -11.71 -6.91 -10.01
N ALA A 205 -10.96 -6.89 -11.11
CA ALA A 205 -9.87 -7.83 -11.35
C ALA A 205 -8.89 -7.88 -10.17
N GLY A 206 -8.49 -9.09 -9.76
CA GLY A 206 -7.61 -9.32 -8.63
C GLY A 206 -8.31 -9.44 -7.27
N ASN A 207 -9.63 -9.14 -7.16
CA ASN A 207 -10.37 -9.40 -5.94
C ASN A 207 -10.41 -10.89 -5.63
N ARG A 208 -10.33 -11.24 -4.35
CA ARG A 208 -10.33 -12.62 -3.84
C ARG A 208 -11.41 -12.79 -2.80
N LEU A 209 -12.21 -13.86 -2.96
CA LEU A 209 -13.28 -14.24 -2.04
C LEU A 209 -13.14 -15.72 -1.66
N LYS A 210 -13.49 -16.09 -0.44
CA LYS A 210 -13.45 -17.47 0.00
C LYS A 210 -14.47 -18.30 -0.78
N TRP A 211 -14.06 -19.43 -1.33
CA TRP A 211 -14.92 -20.34 -2.10
C TRP A 211 -15.64 -21.33 -1.18
N GLU A 212 -16.96 -21.33 -1.21
CA GLU A 212 -17.81 -22.21 -0.38
C GLU A 212 -18.53 -23.30 -1.20
N GLY A 213 -18.35 -23.30 -2.52
CA GLY A 213 -18.99 -24.27 -3.39
C GLY A 213 -19.49 -23.66 -4.70
N THR A 214 -20.28 -24.44 -5.44
CA THR A 214 -20.75 -24.08 -6.78
C THR A 214 -22.25 -24.32 -6.90
N LYS A 215 -22.98 -23.42 -7.59
CA LYS A 215 -24.38 -23.57 -7.94
C LYS A 215 -24.62 -23.11 -9.38
N GLY A 216 -24.78 -24.06 -10.30
CA GLY A 216 -24.93 -23.79 -11.73
C GLY A 216 -23.75 -23.03 -12.31
N ALA A 217 -24.01 -21.87 -12.91
CA ALA A 217 -23.02 -20.97 -13.50
C ALA A 217 -22.33 -20.05 -12.47
N TYR A 218 -22.53 -20.25 -11.16
CA TYR A 218 -22.01 -19.37 -10.11
C TYR A 218 -21.15 -20.14 -9.10
N TYR A 219 -20.17 -19.43 -8.53
CA TYR A 219 -19.48 -19.82 -7.30
C TYR A 219 -20.19 -19.18 -6.10
N LYS A 220 -20.42 -19.98 -5.04
CA LYS A 220 -20.84 -19.49 -3.72
C LYS A 220 -19.61 -18.99 -2.98
N VAL A 221 -19.63 -17.75 -2.50
CA VAL A 221 -18.47 -17.09 -1.90
C VAL A 221 -18.81 -16.44 -0.56
N THR A 222 -17.79 -16.30 0.28
CA THR A 222 -17.86 -15.60 1.57
C THR A 222 -16.79 -14.50 1.61
N TYR A 223 -17.20 -13.32 2.07
CA TYR A 223 -16.37 -12.14 2.27
C TYR A 223 -15.53 -12.24 3.55
N PRO A 224 -14.52 -11.37 3.73
CA PRO A 224 -13.75 -11.32 4.98
C PRO A 224 -14.60 -11.09 6.23
N ASP A 225 -15.68 -10.32 6.13
CA ASP A 225 -16.60 -9.98 7.23
C ASP A 225 -17.74 -11.01 7.40
N GLY A 226 -17.72 -12.12 6.66
CA GLY A 226 -18.72 -13.18 6.74
C GLY A 226 -19.94 -12.98 5.86
N ARG A 227 -20.14 -11.85 5.18
CA ARG A 227 -21.17 -11.73 4.13
C ARG A 227 -21.02 -12.84 3.10
N ARG A 228 -22.12 -13.24 2.49
CA ARG A 228 -22.16 -14.32 1.49
C ARG A 228 -22.80 -13.85 0.21
N GLY A 229 -22.43 -14.49 -0.91
CA GLY A 229 -23.03 -14.21 -2.19
C GLY A 229 -22.64 -15.21 -3.27
N TYR A 230 -22.98 -14.87 -4.49
CA TYR A 230 -22.76 -15.68 -5.68
C TYR A 230 -22.10 -14.84 -6.77
N ILE A 231 -20.97 -15.33 -7.30
CA ILE A 231 -20.24 -14.67 -8.39
C ILE A 231 -20.25 -15.55 -9.63
N SER A 232 -20.47 -14.94 -10.80
CA SER A 232 -20.50 -15.69 -12.06
C SER A 232 -19.13 -16.29 -12.41
N LYS A 233 -19.15 -17.53 -12.92
CA LYS A 233 -17.97 -18.20 -13.49
C LYS A 233 -17.43 -17.53 -14.73
N SER A 234 -18.21 -16.68 -15.42
CA SER A 234 -17.78 -15.94 -16.61
C SER A 234 -16.78 -14.81 -16.28
N ILE A 235 -16.78 -14.32 -15.03
CA ILE A 235 -15.92 -13.20 -14.58
C ILE A 235 -14.92 -13.59 -13.49
N SER A 236 -14.89 -14.88 -13.12
CA SER A 236 -14.08 -15.36 -12.00
C SER A 236 -13.72 -16.81 -12.14
N MET A 237 -12.67 -17.26 -11.44
CA MET A 237 -12.28 -18.68 -11.41
C MET A 237 -11.59 -19.04 -10.09
N PRO A 238 -11.47 -20.36 -9.77
CA PRO A 238 -10.67 -20.81 -8.63
C PRO A 238 -9.22 -20.31 -8.70
N GLU A 239 -8.71 -19.77 -7.59
CA GLU A 239 -7.37 -19.16 -7.53
C GLU A 239 -6.26 -20.12 -7.94
N LYS A 240 -6.35 -21.40 -7.53
CA LYS A 240 -5.38 -22.44 -7.95
C LYS A 240 -5.34 -22.60 -9.48
N LYS A 241 -6.51 -22.58 -10.13
CA LYS A 241 -6.62 -22.69 -11.58
C LYS A 241 -6.08 -21.42 -12.27
N TRP A 242 -6.41 -20.24 -11.73
CA TRP A 242 -5.90 -18.97 -12.22
C TRP A 242 -4.38 -18.96 -12.18
N ARG A 243 -3.77 -19.28 -11.02
CA ARG A 243 -2.32 -19.26 -10.84
C ARG A 243 -1.61 -20.29 -11.74
N ALA A 244 -2.17 -21.51 -11.91
CA ALA A 244 -1.62 -22.53 -12.79
C ALA A 244 -1.67 -22.15 -14.27
N GLY A 245 -2.61 -21.28 -14.67
CA GLY A 245 -2.74 -20.80 -16.05
C GLY A 245 -1.96 -19.53 -16.37
N LEU A 246 -1.34 -18.89 -15.37
CA LEU A 246 -0.60 -17.65 -15.57
C LEU A 246 0.74 -17.90 -16.28
N LYS A 247 1.04 -16.99 -17.21
CA LYS A 247 2.37 -16.83 -17.79
C LYS A 247 2.94 -15.50 -17.29
N GLN A 248 4.03 -15.56 -16.55
CA GLN A 248 4.76 -14.39 -16.07
C GLN A 248 5.78 -13.96 -17.14
N ASP A 249 5.33 -13.87 -18.39
CA ASP A 249 6.12 -13.42 -19.53
C ASP A 249 5.66 -12.06 -20.03
N ALA A 250 6.54 -11.36 -20.72
CA ALA A 250 6.27 -10.04 -21.29
C ALA A 250 5.04 -10.03 -22.21
N ALA A 251 4.91 -11.05 -23.06
CA ALA A 251 3.80 -11.12 -24.03
C ALA A 251 2.43 -11.23 -23.32
N GLY A 252 2.35 -12.02 -22.25
CA GLY A 252 1.13 -12.14 -21.42
C GLY A 252 0.78 -10.83 -20.74
N ILE A 253 1.76 -10.18 -20.10
CA ILE A 253 1.59 -8.93 -19.35
C ILE A 253 1.19 -7.79 -20.30
N ILE A 254 1.84 -7.68 -21.46
CA ILE A 254 1.52 -6.68 -22.49
C ILE A 254 0.08 -6.88 -23.02
N ARG A 255 -0.35 -8.12 -23.27
CA ARG A 255 -1.76 -8.38 -23.64
C ARG A 255 -2.71 -7.90 -22.56
N THR A 256 -2.41 -8.15 -21.29
CA THR A 256 -3.21 -7.65 -20.17
C THR A 256 -3.21 -6.12 -20.13
N ALA A 257 -2.06 -5.47 -20.35
CA ALA A 257 -1.96 -4.02 -20.42
C ALA A 257 -2.90 -3.43 -21.49
N HIS A 258 -2.92 -4.02 -22.68
CA HIS A 258 -3.83 -3.58 -23.76
C HIS A 258 -5.33 -3.73 -23.42
N THR A 259 -5.72 -4.62 -22.51
CA THR A 259 -7.12 -4.72 -22.06
C THR A 259 -7.57 -3.53 -21.21
N LEU A 260 -6.63 -2.74 -20.72
CA LEU A 260 -6.87 -1.53 -19.91
C LEU A 260 -6.78 -0.23 -20.72
N MET A 261 -6.62 -0.30 -22.06
CA MET A 261 -6.58 0.89 -22.92
C MET A 261 -7.78 1.79 -22.66
N GLY A 262 -7.55 3.11 -22.57
CA GLY A 262 -8.59 4.12 -22.31
C GLY A 262 -9.07 4.19 -20.85
N VAL A 263 -8.54 3.38 -19.93
CA VAL A 263 -8.86 3.53 -18.49
C VAL A 263 -8.34 4.89 -18.02
N PRO A 264 -9.21 5.72 -17.40
CA PRO A 264 -8.83 7.07 -16.99
C PRO A 264 -7.67 7.09 -15.96
N TYR A 265 -6.84 8.12 -16.07
CA TYR A 265 -5.83 8.40 -15.04
C TYR A 265 -6.52 8.78 -13.73
N LEU A 266 -6.19 8.06 -12.67
CA LEU A 266 -6.61 8.35 -11.32
C LEU A 266 -5.36 8.42 -10.43
N TRP A 267 -5.06 9.59 -9.89
CA TRP A 267 -3.96 9.74 -8.93
C TRP A 267 -4.07 8.71 -7.80
N ALA A 268 -2.99 7.98 -7.54
CA ALA A 268 -2.93 6.88 -6.59
C ALA A 268 -3.83 5.66 -6.88
N GLY A 269 -4.48 5.60 -8.06
CA GLY A 269 -5.29 4.46 -8.49
C GLY A 269 -4.43 3.23 -8.81
N THR A 270 -4.89 2.06 -8.34
CA THR A 270 -4.25 0.75 -8.58
C THR A 270 -5.28 -0.35 -8.85
N SER A 271 -6.32 -0.01 -9.61
CA SER A 271 -7.39 -0.95 -9.96
C SER A 271 -7.96 -0.63 -11.34
N SER A 272 -8.72 -1.54 -11.93
CA SER A 272 -9.43 -1.31 -13.19
C SER A 272 -10.47 -0.18 -13.16
N LYS A 273 -10.73 0.46 -12.01
CA LYS A 273 -11.57 1.67 -11.88
C LYS A 273 -10.83 2.95 -12.24
N GLY A 274 -9.52 2.93 -12.26
CA GLY A 274 -8.63 4.03 -12.60
C GLY A 274 -7.22 3.74 -12.07
N VAL A 275 -6.21 4.17 -12.80
CA VAL A 275 -4.80 3.93 -12.50
C VAL A 275 -3.97 5.19 -12.70
N ASP A 276 -2.93 5.40 -11.86
CA ASP A 276 -1.84 6.29 -12.24
C ASP A 276 -0.73 5.50 -12.97
N CYS A 277 0.38 6.12 -13.29
CA CYS A 277 1.45 5.50 -14.07
C CYS A 277 2.02 4.23 -13.39
N SER A 278 2.46 4.32 -12.15
CA SER A 278 3.01 3.19 -11.39
C SER A 278 1.92 2.23 -10.91
N GLY A 279 0.71 2.72 -10.64
CA GLY A 279 -0.46 1.91 -10.34
C GLY A 279 -0.92 1.08 -11.52
N PHE A 280 -0.76 1.56 -12.75
CA PHE A 280 -0.98 0.78 -13.97
C PHE A 280 0.01 -0.39 -14.04
N MET A 281 1.31 -0.14 -13.86
CA MET A 281 2.33 -1.19 -13.80
C MET A 281 1.99 -2.21 -12.72
N ARG A 282 1.66 -1.74 -11.52
CA ARG A 282 1.27 -2.60 -10.40
C ARG A 282 0.02 -3.44 -10.74
N THR A 283 -0.99 -2.85 -11.37
CA THR A 283 -2.25 -3.54 -11.72
C THR A 283 -2.02 -4.66 -12.72
N ILE A 284 -1.33 -4.38 -13.84
CA ILE A 284 -1.07 -5.39 -14.87
C ILE A 284 -0.17 -6.53 -14.37
N LEU A 285 0.84 -6.21 -13.55
CA LEU A 285 1.73 -7.20 -12.95
C LEU A 285 0.98 -8.05 -11.90
N PHE A 286 0.11 -7.45 -11.07
CA PHE A 286 -0.68 -8.18 -10.10
C PHE A 286 -1.71 -9.13 -10.74
N MET A 287 -2.23 -8.81 -11.93
CA MET A 287 -3.05 -9.73 -12.72
C MET A 287 -2.25 -10.96 -13.23
N HIS A 288 -0.92 -10.92 -13.14
CA HIS A 288 0.00 -12.04 -13.36
C HIS A 288 0.65 -12.58 -12.08
N ASP A 289 0.03 -12.32 -10.92
CA ASP A 289 0.50 -12.73 -9.59
C ASP A 289 1.89 -12.16 -9.23
N ILE A 290 2.21 -10.96 -9.70
CA ILE A 290 3.47 -10.28 -9.41
C ILE A 290 3.19 -9.04 -8.54
N ILE A 291 3.84 -8.97 -7.38
CA ILE A 291 3.79 -7.85 -6.45
C ILE A 291 5.05 -7.02 -6.67
N ILE A 292 4.88 -5.72 -6.93
CA ILE A 292 5.94 -4.73 -7.15
C ILE A 292 5.69 -3.53 -6.23
N PRO A 293 6.71 -2.72 -5.87
CA PRO A 293 6.52 -1.48 -5.10
C PRO A 293 5.48 -0.54 -5.69
N ARG A 294 4.90 0.30 -4.83
CA ARG A 294 3.79 1.18 -5.21
C ARG A 294 4.20 2.31 -6.15
N ASP A 295 5.23 3.04 -5.81
CA ASP A 295 5.56 4.29 -6.50
C ASP A 295 6.60 4.08 -7.61
N ALA A 296 6.53 4.86 -8.68
CA ALA A 296 7.51 4.81 -9.77
C ALA A 296 8.94 4.98 -9.27
N SER A 297 9.15 5.87 -8.29
CA SER A 297 10.45 6.09 -7.64
C SER A 297 10.96 4.90 -6.82
N GLN A 298 10.08 3.96 -6.42
CA GLN A 298 10.45 2.70 -5.77
C GLN A 298 10.61 1.58 -6.80
N GLN A 299 9.75 1.54 -7.82
CA GLN A 299 9.85 0.60 -8.94
C GLN A 299 11.17 0.75 -9.71
N ALA A 300 11.72 1.95 -9.73
CA ALA A 300 13.01 2.27 -10.35
C ALA A 300 14.23 1.58 -9.69
N TYR A 301 14.07 1.00 -8.50
CA TYR A 301 15.14 0.33 -7.76
C TYR A 301 14.96 -1.19 -7.65
N VAL A 302 14.06 -1.79 -8.44
CA VAL A 302 13.86 -3.24 -8.47
C VAL A 302 14.20 -3.80 -9.85
N GLY A 303 14.81 -5.00 -9.88
CA GLY A 303 15.30 -5.63 -11.10
C GLY A 303 16.64 -5.08 -11.58
N GLU A 304 17.00 -5.46 -12.78
CA GLU A 304 18.25 -5.05 -13.44
C GLU A 304 18.13 -3.64 -14.02
N HIS A 305 19.01 -2.74 -13.62
CA HIS A 305 19.11 -1.40 -14.21
C HIS A 305 19.66 -1.46 -15.65
N ILE A 306 19.04 -0.72 -16.55
CA ILE A 306 19.38 -0.66 -17.98
C ILE A 306 19.58 0.79 -18.40
N ASP A 307 20.81 1.17 -18.73
CA ASP A 307 21.10 2.39 -19.45
C ASP A 307 20.62 2.23 -20.90
N ILE A 308 19.64 3.06 -21.31
CA ILE A 308 19.00 2.91 -22.60
C ILE A 308 19.96 3.32 -23.72
N ALA A 309 20.22 2.41 -24.66
CA ALA A 309 21.02 2.71 -25.84
C ALA A 309 20.30 3.74 -26.74
N PRO A 310 21.06 4.60 -27.48
CA PRO A 310 20.44 5.64 -28.34
C PRO A 310 19.48 5.11 -29.40
N ASP A 311 19.65 3.87 -29.86
CA ASP A 311 18.79 3.18 -30.81
C ASP A 311 17.66 2.36 -30.17
N PHE A 312 17.63 2.30 -28.82
CA PHE A 312 16.71 1.46 -28.01
C PHE A 312 16.93 -0.04 -28.19
N GLY A 313 18.04 -0.47 -28.84
CA GLY A 313 18.28 -1.86 -29.20
C GLY A 313 18.50 -2.82 -28.04
N ASN A 314 18.84 -2.32 -26.84
CA ASN A 314 19.05 -3.13 -25.64
C ASN A 314 17.78 -3.28 -24.77
N LEU A 315 16.67 -2.62 -25.11
CA LEU A 315 15.40 -2.80 -24.44
C LEU A 315 14.68 -4.06 -24.91
N GLN A 316 14.00 -4.71 -23.99
CA GLN A 316 13.15 -5.86 -24.26
C GLN A 316 11.69 -5.57 -23.88
N PRO A 317 10.70 -6.10 -24.63
CA PRO A 317 9.30 -6.00 -24.21
C PRO A 317 9.12 -6.49 -22.76
N GLY A 318 8.42 -5.69 -21.95
CA GLY A 318 8.25 -5.92 -20.52
C GLY A 318 9.22 -5.17 -19.61
N ASP A 319 10.26 -4.51 -20.14
CA ASP A 319 11.09 -3.58 -19.38
C ASP A 319 10.27 -2.38 -18.91
N LEU A 320 10.43 -1.97 -17.66
CA LEU A 320 9.84 -0.75 -17.14
C LEU A 320 10.74 0.44 -17.51
N ILE A 321 10.16 1.47 -18.12
CA ILE A 321 10.88 2.68 -18.55
C ILE A 321 10.53 3.83 -17.64
N PHE A 322 11.54 4.55 -17.19
CA PHE A 322 11.38 5.64 -16.22
C PHE A 322 11.66 6.99 -16.84
N PHE A 323 10.83 7.95 -16.43
CA PHE A 323 10.88 9.31 -16.92
C PHE A 323 10.96 10.29 -15.76
N GLY A 324 11.62 11.41 -15.98
CA GLY A 324 11.75 12.39 -14.94
C GLY A 324 12.75 13.50 -15.22
N ARG A 325 13.41 13.94 -14.18
CA ARG A 325 14.41 14.98 -14.28
C ARG A 325 15.80 14.36 -14.12
N LYS A 326 16.66 14.57 -15.11
CA LYS A 326 18.06 14.13 -15.07
C LYS A 326 18.82 14.83 -13.94
N ALA A 327 19.86 14.18 -13.42
CA ALA A 327 20.78 14.77 -12.48
C ALA A 327 21.49 15.98 -13.10
N THR A 328 21.78 16.98 -12.27
CA THR A 328 22.66 18.10 -12.58
C THR A 328 23.65 18.26 -11.41
N PRO A 329 24.72 19.05 -11.53
CA PRO A 329 25.63 19.28 -10.40
C PRO A 329 24.94 19.70 -9.11
N ASP A 330 23.82 20.44 -9.21
CA ASP A 330 23.09 20.99 -8.05
C ASP A 330 21.85 20.17 -7.66
N ARG A 331 21.47 19.16 -8.43
CA ARG A 331 20.21 18.41 -8.21
C ARG A 331 20.35 16.95 -8.56
N LYS A 332 19.88 16.09 -7.65
CA LYS A 332 19.78 14.64 -7.90
C LYS A 332 18.73 14.34 -8.96
N GLU A 333 18.93 13.23 -9.65
CA GLU A 333 17.92 12.64 -10.51
C GLU A 333 16.60 12.41 -9.75
N ARG A 334 15.48 12.57 -10.45
CA ARG A 334 14.16 12.34 -9.87
C ARG A 334 13.24 11.63 -10.87
N VAL A 335 12.89 10.38 -10.57
CA VAL A 335 11.85 9.64 -11.28
C VAL A 335 10.47 10.19 -10.89
N VAL A 336 9.63 10.45 -11.88
CA VAL A 336 8.26 10.98 -11.69
C VAL A 336 7.20 10.22 -12.49
N HIS A 337 7.61 9.37 -13.44
CA HIS A 337 6.70 8.63 -14.31
C HIS A 337 7.31 7.29 -14.72
N VAL A 338 6.46 6.32 -15.08
CA VAL A 338 6.85 5.00 -15.54
C VAL A 338 5.89 4.50 -16.63
N GLY A 339 6.42 3.77 -17.58
CA GLY A 339 5.69 3.01 -18.59
C GLY A 339 6.32 1.62 -18.78
N MET A 340 5.74 0.80 -19.63
CA MET A 340 6.30 -0.49 -20.03
C MET A 340 6.66 -0.48 -21.50
N TYR A 341 7.89 -0.83 -21.84
CA TYR A 341 8.33 -1.01 -23.20
C TYR A 341 7.63 -2.22 -23.83
N ILE A 342 7.07 -2.04 -25.03
CA ILE A 342 6.32 -3.08 -25.73
C ILE A 342 6.96 -3.51 -27.06
N GLY A 343 8.16 -3.02 -27.35
CA GLY A 343 8.89 -3.27 -28.61
C GLY A 343 8.71 -2.15 -29.63
N ASN A 344 9.54 -2.16 -30.68
CA ASN A 344 9.48 -1.23 -31.81
C ASN A 344 9.47 0.26 -31.39
N LYS A 345 10.28 0.61 -30.36
CA LYS A 345 10.34 1.96 -29.75
C LYS A 345 9.00 2.47 -29.21
N ARG A 346 8.02 1.59 -29.00
CA ARG A 346 6.72 1.91 -28.40
C ARG A 346 6.67 1.48 -26.93
N PHE A 347 5.87 2.20 -26.16
CA PHE A 347 5.61 1.90 -24.76
C PHE A 347 4.16 2.17 -24.39
N ILE A 348 3.65 1.45 -23.40
CA ILE A 348 2.30 1.62 -22.86
C ILE A 348 2.39 2.21 -21.45
N HIS A 349 1.61 3.23 -21.15
CA HIS A 349 1.62 3.93 -19.88
C HIS A 349 0.24 4.54 -19.56
N SER A 350 0.10 5.11 -18.35
CA SER A 350 -1.09 5.88 -17.96
C SER A 350 -0.68 7.34 -17.73
N GLN A 351 -1.16 8.22 -18.61
CA GLN A 351 -0.99 9.68 -18.56
C GLN A 351 -2.19 10.36 -19.22
N GLY A 352 -3.14 10.83 -18.40
CA GLY A 352 -4.49 11.20 -18.85
C GLY A 352 -5.42 9.99 -18.89
N ASP A 353 -5.03 8.98 -19.63
CA ASP A 353 -5.60 7.63 -19.66
C ASP A 353 -4.49 6.59 -19.92
N VAL A 354 -4.87 5.33 -20.08
CA VAL A 354 -3.95 4.27 -20.54
C VAL A 354 -3.89 4.29 -22.07
N HIS A 355 -2.71 4.55 -22.61
CA HIS A 355 -2.46 4.56 -24.05
C HIS A 355 -1.05 4.12 -24.42
N VAL A 356 -0.82 3.93 -25.71
CA VAL A 356 0.50 3.64 -26.29
C VAL A 356 1.12 4.92 -26.83
N SER A 357 2.40 5.12 -26.53
CA SER A 357 3.23 6.18 -27.10
C SER A 357 4.47 5.60 -27.78
N SER A 358 5.16 6.42 -28.58
CA SER A 358 6.34 6.04 -29.35
C SER A 358 7.51 6.99 -29.15
N PHE A 359 8.73 6.45 -29.17
CA PHE A 359 9.98 7.22 -29.24
C PHE A 359 10.45 7.48 -30.68
N GLU A 360 9.77 6.91 -31.68
CA GLU A 360 10.12 7.08 -33.08
C GLU A 360 9.45 8.32 -33.66
N PRO A 361 10.23 9.36 -34.09
CA PRO A 361 9.67 10.62 -34.60
C PRO A 361 8.76 10.47 -35.81
N ALA A 362 8.92 9.41 -36.59
CA ALA A 362 8.07 9.14 -37.76
C ALA A 362 6.78 8.39 -37.43
N ASP A 363 6.59 7.98 -36.18
CA ASP A 363 5.38 7.29 -35.69
C ASP A 363 4.28 8.31 -35.38
N GLU A 364 3.04 8.02 -35.76
CA GLU A 364 1.85 8.84 -35.41
C GLU A 364 1.64 8.97 -33.86
N LEU A 365 2.21 8.04 -33.09
CA LEU A 365 2.15 8.00 -31.62
C LEU A 365 3.38 8.66 -30.97
N PHE A 366 4.16 9.45 -31.73
CA PHE A 366 5.38 10.07 -31.23
C PHE A 366 5.14 10.95 -30.00
N ASP A 367 5.89 10.69 -28.95
CA ASP A 367 5.81 11.39 -27.66
C ASP A 367 7.13 12.11 -27.36
N GLU A 368 7.30 13.29 -27.95
CA GLU A 368 8.47 14.15 -27.76
C GLU A 368 8.66 14.52 -26.29
N TYR A 369 7.57 14.78 -25.57
CA TYR A 369 7.61 15.15 -24.16
C TYR A 369 8.22 14.05 -23.28
N ASN A 370 7.78 12.82 -23.46
CA ASN A 370 8.33 11.70 -22.71
C ASN A 370 9.74 11.32 -23.18
N LEU A 371 10.05 11.42 -24.47
CA LEU A 371 11.40 11.22 -24.99
C LEU A 371 12.38 12.21 -24.35
N GLY A 372 12.03 13.50 -24.25
CA GLY A 372 12.88 14.54 -23.67
C GLY A 372 13.22 14.35 -22.19
N ARG A 373 12.41 13.60 -21.45
CA ARG A 373 12.59 13.30 -20.01
C ARG A 373 12.87 11.83 -19.71
N LEU A 374 13.23 11.04 -20.72
CA LEU A 374 13.65 9.66 -20.55
C LEU A 374 14.92 9.56 -19.70
N LEU A 375 14.92 8.65 -18.72
CA LEU A 375 16.04 8.42 -17.81
C LEU A 375 16.73 7.09 -18.10
N PHE A 376 16.12 5.99 -17.71
CA PHE A 376 16.63 4.63 -17.81
C PHE A 376 15.47 3.63 -17.79
N ALA A 377 15.79 2.34 -17.86
CA ALA A 377 14.81 1.28 -17.70
C ALA A 377 15.23 0.29 -16.59
N THR A 378 14.29 -0.56 -16.14
CA THR A 378 14.61 -1.75 -15.34
C THR A 378 13.95 -2.99 -15.92
N ARG A 379 14.66 -4.12 -15.87
CA ARG A 379 14.19 -5.45 -16.26
C ARG A 379 13.78 -6.23 -15.03
N VAL A 380 12.47 -6.34 -14.78
CA VAL A 380 11.94 -6.90 -13.54
C VAL A 380 11.59 -8.39 -13.64
N LEU A 381 11.17 -8.88 -14.79
CA LEU A 381 10.62 -10.23 -14.94
C LEU A 381 11.59 -11.37 -14.53
N PRO A 382 12.90 -11.33 -14.86
CA PRO A 382 13.85 -12.35 -14.42
C PRO A 382 14.13 -12.35 -12.91
N TYR A 383 13.71 -11.30 -12.18
CA TYR A 383 14.02 -11.10 -10.75
C TYR A 383 12.85 -11.40 -9.83
N ILE A 384 11.68 -11.84 -10.36
CA ILE A 384 10.53 -12.24 -9.57
C ILE A 384 10.94 -13.35 -8.59
N ASN A 385 10.59 -13.17 -7.31
CA ASN A 385 10.95 -14.05 -6.18
C ASN A 385 12.47 -14.15 -5.87
N LYS A 386 13.31 -13.30 -6.47
CA LYS A 386 14.75 -13.26 -6.20
C LYS A 386 15.15 -12.09 -5.32
N GLU A 387 14.38 -11.02 -5.33
CA GLU A 387 14.60 -9.83 -4.49
C GLU A 387 13.30 -9.28 -3.92
N ALA A 388 13.33 -8.80 -2.68
CA ALA A 388 12.20 -8.13 -2.07
C ALA A 388 12.17 -6.64 -2.50
N PRO A 389 10.98 -6.07 -2.75
CA PRO A 389 9.66 -6.67 -2.59
C PRO A 389 9.06 -7.27 -3.89
N LEU A 390 9.87 -7.59 -4.89
CA LEU A 390 9.43 -8.18 -6.16
C LEU A 390 9.17 -9.68 -5.98
N ASN A 391 7.89 -10.05 -5.74
CA ASN A 391 7.52 -11.42 -5.41
C ASN A 391 6.11 -11.77 -5.89
N THR A 392 5.68 -13.01 -5.66
CA THR A 392 4.33 -13.49 -5.95
C THR A 392 3.52 -13.64 -4.66
N THR A 393 2.20 -13.79 -4.74
CA THR A 393 1.38 -14.12 -3.56
C THR A 393 1.79 -15.48 -2.95
N ALA A 394 2.41 -16.37 -3.73
CA ALA A 394 2.93 -17.64 -3.21
C ALA A 394 4.18 -17.49 -2.34
N THR A 395 4.94 -16.41 -2.48
CA THR A 395 6.19 -16.18 -1.75
C THR A 395 6.13 -14.99 -0.80
N ASN A 396 5.17 -14.07 -1.00
CA ASN A 396 5.01 -12.89 -0.18
C ASN A 396 4.61 -13.23 1.26
N PRO A 397 5.28 -12.64 2.28
CA PRO A 397 5.02 -12.98 3.69
C PRO A 397 3.60 -12.67 4.16
N TYR A 398 2.88 -11.75 3.53
CA TYR A 398 1.49 -11.43 3.89
C TYR A 398 0.50 -12.52 3.49
N TYR A 399 0.81 -13.30 2.47
CA TYR A 399 -0.03 -14.40 1.97
C TYR A 399 0.40 -15.77 2.50
N LYS A 400 1.58 -15.84 3.15
CA LYS A 400 2.12 -17.06 3.77
C LYS A 400 2.08 -16.94 5.29
N TRP A 401 1.26 -17.75 5.93
CA TRP A 401 1.26 -17.87 7.40
C TRP A 401 0.95 -19.30 7.82
#